data_3c0578265ceb5da642c4de281c290802
#
_entry.id   3c0578265ceb5da642c4de281c290802
#
_cell.length_a   1.000
_cell.length_b   1.000
_cell.length_c   1.000
_cell.angle_alpha   90.00
_cell.angle_beta   90.00
_cell.angle_gamma   90.00
#
_symmetry.space_group_name_H-M   'P 1'
#
loop_
_entity.id
_entity.type
_entity.pdbx_description
1 polymer ?
#
loop_
_entity_poly.entity_id
_entity_poly.type
_entity_poly.pdbx_seq_one_letter_code
_entity_poly.pdbx_strand_id
1 'polypeptide(L)'
;NSLTPIQVCTGLCAIANGGTLLKPYVVSEVRDADGKVVQKNSRTAVRQVISEDTSKKVCKMMKAVVDEGTGKNGYVAGYRVGGKTGTSTKLGESAAGEKDKYIVSFAAIAPSDDPQIAMLIIVDEPNEDLGGGALCAPIASQVVEQAMTELGVEPVYTDSELSALSTAVPSVTGKTVEKAKSTLSEQKYKYKVVGSGKTVVAQSPSGNDVIPAGGTVWLYTESGKEKKVKVPNFTGCSVSEAKALAQAHNLNIEITGNDLSSGNVKAYRQSEK
;
A
#
# COMPACT_ATOMS: atom_id res chain seq x y z
N ASN A 1 10.16 -7.30 -30.57
CA ASN A 1 8.68 -7.23 -30.59
C ASN A 1 8.25 -5.87 -30.10
N SER A 2 7.38 -5.19 -30.86
CA SER A 2 6.75 -3.94 -30.43
C SER A 2 5.39 -4.25 -29.81
N LEU A 3 5.17 -3.78 -28.60
CA LEU A 3 3.92 -3.91 -27.86
C LEU A 3 3.46 -2.54 -27.37
N THR A 4 2.16 -2.31 -27.37
CA THR A 4 1.63 -1.09 -26.76
C THR A 4 1.64 -1.20 -25.23
N PRO A 5 1.75 -0.07 -24.49
CA PRO A 5 1.70 -0.09 -23.03
C PRO A 5 0.50 -0.85 -22.47
N ILE A 6 -0.68 -0.70 -23.09
CA ILE A 6 -1.88 -1.41 -22.64
C ILE A 6 -1.80 -2.92 -22.84
N GLN A 7 -1.11 -3.40 -23.90
CA GLN A 7 -0.89 -4.84 -24.09
C GLN A 7 0.03 -5.41 -23.00
N VAL A 8 1.10 -4.69 -22.65
CA VAL A 8 2.01 -5.09 -21.57
C VAL A 8 1.26 -5.10 -20.24
N CYS A 9 0.52 -4.06 -19.94
CA CYS A 9 -0.27 -3.98 -18.71
C CYS A 9 -1.34 -5.08 -18.64
N THR A 10 -2.01 -5.40 -19.77
CA THR A 10 -2.98 -6.50 -19.83
C THR A 10 -2.33 -7.86 -19.59
N GLY A 11 -1.12 -8.06 -20.11
CA GLY A 11 -0.31 -9.26 -19.80
C GLY A 11 0.07 -9.35 -18.33
N LEU A 12 0.45 -8.23 -17.72
CA LEU A 12 0.73 -8.14 -16.29
C LEU A 12 -0.53 -8.45 -15.44
N CYS A 13 -1.69 -7.93 -15.86
CA CYS A 13 -2.97 -8.28 -15.22
C CYS A 13 -3.26 -9.78 -15.30
N ALA A 14 -2.93 -10.45 -16.40
CA ALA A 14 -3.10 -11.91 -16.51
C ALA A 14 -2.18 -12.65 -15.53
N ILE A 15 -0.95 -12.16 -15.32
CA ILE A 15 -0.06 -12.71 -14.28
C ILE A 15 -0.68 -12.52 -12.90
N ALA A 16 -1.21 -11.33 -12.62
CA ALA A 16 -1.72 -10.95 -11.30
C ALA A 16 -3.05 -11.63 -10.90
N ASN A 17 -3.86 -12.07 -11.86
CA ASN A 17 -5.24 -12.52 -11.62
C ASN A 17 -5.44 -14.04 -11.73
N GLY A 18 -4.39 -14.83 -11.56
CA GLY A 18 -4.46 -16.30 -11.66
C GLY A 18 -4.31 -16.83 -13.09
N GLY A 19 -3.83 -16.01 -14.04
CA GLY A 19 -3.47 -16.44 -15.38
C GLY A 19 -4.52 -16.22 -16.46
N THR A 20 -5.59 -15.48 -16.17
CA THR A 20 -6.66 -15.20 -17.14
C THR A 20 -6.40 -13.90 -17.90
N LEU A 21 -6.27 -13.98 -19.22
CA LEU A 21 -6.23 -12.80 -20.09
C LEU A 21 -7.62 -12.21 -20.19
N LEU A 22 -7.74 -10.90 -19.83
CA LEU A 22 -8.98 -10.15 -19.88
C LEU A 22 -8.99 -9.17 -21.04
N LYS A 23 -10.16 -8.86 -21.57
CA LYS A 23 -10.35 -7.75 -22.52
C LYS A 23 -10.30 -6.44 -21.73
N PRO A 24 -9.33 -5.53 -21.99
CA PRO A 24 -9.25 -4.24 -21.30
C PRO A 24 -10.40 -3.31 -21.80
N TYR A 25 -10.91 -2.48 -20.90
CA TYR A 25 -11.83 -1.40 -21.21
C TYR A 25 -11.68 -0.25 -20.21
N VAL A 26 -12.00 0.97 -20.64
CA VAL A 26 -11.96 2.19 -19.82
C VAL A 26 -13.37 2.67 -19.48
N VAL A 27 -14.30 2.52 -20.42
CA VAL A 27 -15.69 2.93 -20.23
C VAL A 27 -16.46 1.79 -19.59
N SER A 28 -16.97 1.97 -18.37
CA SER A 28 -17.79 0.98 -17.66
C SER A 28 -19.21 0.91 -18.22
N GLU A 29 -19.82 2.06 -18.48
CA GLU A 29 -21.15 2.14 -19.09
C GLU A 29 -21.37 3.46 -19.83
N VAL A 30 -22.30 3.43 -20.77
CA VAL A 30 -22.82 4.61 -21.48
C VAL A 30 -24.29 4.78 -21.11
N ARG A 31 -24.69 5.99 -20.77
CA ARG A 31 -26.08 6.34 -20.45
C ARG A 31 -26.62 7.33 -21.47
N ASP A 32 -27.93 7.25 -21.76
CA ASP A 32 -28.63 8.26 -22.55
C ASP A 32 -28.92 9.53 -21.72
N ALA A 33 -29.62 10.49 -22.35
CA ALA A 33 -30.00 11.74 -21.70
C ALA A 33 -30.95 11.57 -20.49
N ASP A 34 -31.71 10.46 -20.47
CA ASP A 34 -32.64 10.12 -19.38
C ASP A 34 -31.96 9.30 -18.27
N GLY A 35 -30.64 9.06 -18.38
CA GLY A 35 -29.85 8.30 -17.40
C GLY A 35 -29.97 6.78 -17.55
N LYS A 36 -30.65 6.26 -18.55
CA LYS A 36 -30.76 4.84 -18.82
C LYS A 36 -29.51 4.28 -19.42
N VAL A 37 -29.04 3.14 -18.91
CA VAL A 37 -27.85 2.45 -19.43
C VAL A 37 -28.16 1.88 -20.82
N VAL A 38 -27.46 2.39 -21.84
CA VAL A 38 -27.57 1.93 -23.25
C VAL A 38 -26.46 0.96 -23.63
N GLN A 39 -25.31 1.03 -22.94
CA GLN A 39 -24.20 0.09 -23.10
C GLN A 39 -23.52 -0.14 -21.76
N LYS A 40 -23.17 -1.37 -21.46
CA LYS A 40 -22.40 -1.73 -20.27
C LYS A 40 -21.26 -2.66 -20.66
N ASN A 41 -20.04 -2.33 -20.22
CA ASN A 41 -18.90 -3.21 -20.32
C ASN A 41 -18.70 -3.94 -18.96
N SER A 42 -18.26 -5.18 -19.03
CA SER A 42 -17.99 -6.01 -17.88
C SER A 42 -16.70 -6.79 -18.05
N ARG A 43 -16.19 -7.34 -16.98
CA ARG A 43 -15.02 -8.22 -17.00
C ARG A 43 -15.26 -9.38 -17.97
N THR A 44 -14.49 -9.42 -19.05
CA THR A 44 -14.61 -10.43 -20.10
C THR A 44 -13.31 -11.21 -20.21
N ALA A 45 -13.35 -12.50 -19.90
CA ALA A 45 -12.22 -13.41 -20.07
C ALA A 45 -12.04 -13.74 -21.56
N VAL A 46 -10.81 -13.60 -22.05
CA VAL A 46 -10.43 -14.01 -23.42
C VAL A 46 -10.00 -15.47 -23.42
N ARG A 47 -9.05 -15.83 -22.54
CA ARG A 47 -8.56 -17.19 -22.36
C ARG A 47 -7.69 -17.32 -21.11
N GLN A 48 -7.48 -18.52 -20.63
CA GLN A 48 -6.43 -18.85 -19.68
C GLN A 48 -5.08 -18.91 -20.41
N VAL A 49 -4.07 -18.14 -19.98
CA VAL A 49 -2.75 -18.06 -20.63
C VAL A 49 -1.66 -18.76 -19.84
N ILE A 50 -1.77 -18.82 -18.51
CA ILE A 50 -0.92 -19.57 -17.59
C ILE A 50 -1.79 -20.18 -16.49
N SER A 51 -1.29 -21.21 -15.83
CA SER A 51 -1.99 -21.79 -14.67
C SER A 51 -1.95 -20.85 -13.47
N GLU A 52 -2.89 -21.02 -12.54
CA GLU A 52 -2.93 -20.26 -11.28
C GLU A 52 -1.65 -20.46 -10.44
N ASP A 53 -1.12 -21.70 -10.42
CA ASP A 53 0.14 -22.01 -9.76
C ASP A 53 1.32 -21.26 -10.38
N THR A 54 1.38 -21.18 -11.72
CA THR A 54 2.39 -20.39 -12.42
C THR A 54 2.25 -18.90 -12.11
N SER A 55 1.03 -18.38 -12.11
CA SER A 55 0.73 -17.00 -11.71
C SER A 55 1.27 -16.67 -10.32
N LYS A 56 0.93 -17.48 -9.32
CA LYS A 56 1.43 -17.34 -7.94
C LYS A 56 2.97 -17.38 -7.85
N LYS A 57 3.61 -18.28 -8.61
CA LYS A 57 5.08 -18.35 -8.66
C LYS A 57 5.69 -17.08 -9.24
N VAL A 58 5.14 -16.56 -10.34
CA VAL A 58 5.63 -15.34 -10.98
C VAL A 58 5.42 -14.12 -10.05
N CYS A 59 4.28 -14.00 -9.39
CA CYS A 59 4.03 -12.94 -8.40
C CYS A 59 5.07 -12.97 -7.25
N LYS A 60 5.42 -14.15 -6.75
CA LYS A 60 6.49 -14.30 -5.75
C LYS A 60 7.87 -13.90 -6.29
N MET A 61 8.18 -14.24 -7.54
CA MET A 61 9.43 -13.79 -8.19
C MET A 61 9.45 -12.27 -8.35
N MET A 62 8.34 -11.66 -8.73
CA MET A 62 8.23 -10.19 -8.84
C MET A 62 8.41 -9.52 -7.47
N LYS A 63 7.91 -10.13 -6.39
CA LYS A 63 8.14 -9.64 -5.03
C LYS A 63 9.64 -9.67 -4.69
N ALA A 64 10.34 -10.77 -4.96
CA ALA A 64 11.77 -10.89 -4.71
C ALA A 64 12.60 -9.83 -5.48
N VAL A 65 12.18 -9.42 -6.68
CA VAL A 65 12.82 -8.33 -7.43
C VAL A 65 12.74 -6.99 -6.67
N VAL A 66 11.66 -6.75 -5.94
CA VAL A 66 11.48 -5.54 -5.12
C VAL A 66 12.18 -5.69 -3.77
N ASP A 67 12.09 -6.84 -3.13
CA ASP A 67 12.71 -7.04 -1.81
C ASP A 67 14.25 -7.03 -1.88
N GLU A 68 14.83 -7.72 -2.87
CA GLU A 68 16.26 -8.05 -2.92
C GLU A 68 16.94 -7.65 -4.23
N GLY A 69 16.17 -7.36 -5.28
CA GLY A 69 16.66 -7.17 -6.64
C GLY A 69 16.76 -5.74 -7.11
N THR A 70 16.66 -5.56 -8.43
CA THR A 70 16.78 -4.26 -9.12
C THR A 70 15.59 -3.32 -8.92
N GLY A 71 14.51 -3.81 -8.32
CA GLY A 71 13.27 -3.07 -8.07
C GLY A 71 13.13 -2.47 -6.67
N LYS A 72 14.19 -2.45 -5.86
CA LYS A 72 14.15 -2.02 -4.44
C LYS A 72 13.49 -0.66 -4.21
N ASN A 73 13.65 0.28 -5.12
CA ASN A 73 13.03 1.60 -5.03
C ASN A 73 11.50 1.58 -5.23
N GLY A 74 10.93 0.44 -5.65
CA GLY A 74 9.49 0.22 -5.73
C GLY A 74 8.88 -0.35 -4.44
N TYR A 75 9.70 -0.56 -3.41
CA TYR A 75 9.25 -1.08 -2.12
C TYR A 75 8.32 -0.08 -1.41
N VAL A 76 7.22 -0.60 -0.87
CA VAL A 76 6.30 0.14 0.01
C VAL A 76 5.98 -0.75 1.21
N ALA A 77 6.33 -0.27 2.39
CA ALA A 77 6.11 -1.02 3.63
C ALA A 77 4.64 -1.42 3.79
N GLY A 78 4.40 -2.68 4.15
CA GLY A 78 3.08 -3.23 4.38
C GLY A 78 2.28 -3.61 3.13
N TYR A 79 2.73 -3.25 1.91
CA TYR A 79 1.96 -3.52 0.68
C TYR A 79 2.54 -4.61 -0.22
N ARG A 80 3.65 -5.23 0.17
CA ARG A 80 4.24 -6.40 -0.54
C ARG A 80 4.27 -6.22 -2.06
N VAL A 81 4.85 -5.11 -2.51
CA VAL A 81 4.92 -4.79 -3.94
C VAL A 81 5.75 -5.81 -4.69
N GLY A 82 5.22 -6.32 -5.79
CA GLY A 82 5.97 -7.09 -6.77
C GLY A 82 6.28 -6.23 -7.99
N GLY A 83 7.48 -6.34 -8.57
CA GLY A 83 7.84 -5.53 -9.71
C GLY A 83 8.85 -6.16 -10.66
N LYS A 84 9.01 -5.53 -11.84
CA LYS A 84 10.04 -5.87 -12.82
C LYS A 84 10.51 -4.61 -13.53
N THR A 85 11.81 -4.37 -13.51
CA THR A 85 12.47 -3.29 -14.25
C THR A 85 12.62 -3.66 -15.72
N GLY A 86 12.54 -2.66 -16.59
CA GLY A 86 12.85 -2.79 -18.01
C GLY A 86 13.74 -1.64 -18.47
N THR A 87 14.67 -1.94 -19.37
CA THR A 87 15.47 -0.98 -20.10
C THR A 87 15.63 -1.52 -21.52
N SER A 88 15.16 -0.77 -22.50
CA SER A 88 15.20 -1.17 -23.92
C SER A 88 15.88 -0.08 -24.73
N THR A 89 16.87 -0.45 -25.54
CA THR A 89 17.50 0.46 -26.49
C THR A 89 16.55 0.71 -27.66
N LYS A 90 16.43 1.95 -28.10
CA LYS A 90 15.70 2.37 -29.30
C LYS A 90 16.60 2.13 -30.51
N LEU A 91 16.33 1.05 -31.24
CA LEU A 91 17.13 0.68 -32.41
C LEU A 91 16.87 1.62 -33.58
N GLY A 92 17.94 2.16 -34.16
CA GLY A 92 17.91 2.98 -35.40
C GLY A 92 17.49 4.43 -35.19
N GLU A 93 17.35 4.91 -33.95
CA GLU A 93 17.01 6.31 -33.65
C GLU A 93 18.21 7.16 -33.22
N SER A 94 19.41 6.58 -33.08
CA SER A 94 20.64 7.29 -32.79
C SER A 94 21.48 7.39 -34.04
N ALA A 95 21.98 8.58 -34.33
CA ALA A 95 22.94 8.79 -35.45
C ALA A 95 24.29 8.17 -35.09
N ALA A 96 25.11 7.87 -36.09
CA ALA A 96 26.44 7.30 -35.86
C ALA A 96 27.28 8.26 -34.99
N GLY A 97 27.68 7.80 -33.80
CA GLY A 97 28.45 8.58 -32.81
C GLY A 97 27.60 9.30 -31.75
N GLU A 98 26.29 9.23 -31.80
CA GLU A 98 25.40 9.69 -30.73
C GLU A 98 25.22 8.58 -29.65
N LYS A 99 24.88 9.00 -28.43
CA LYS A 99 24.50 8.05 -27.36
C LYS A 99 23.22 7.31 -27.72
N ASP A 100 23.17 6.04 -27.36
CA ASP A 100 21.98 5.25 -27.50
C ASP A 100 20.80 5.88 -26.71
N LYS A 101 19.63 5.88 -27.34
CA LYS A 101 18.38 6.29 -26.70
C LYS A 101 17.69 5.08 -26.07
N TYR A 102 17.09 5.28 -24.92
CA TYR A 102 16.47 4.21 -24.14
C TYR A 102 15.02 4.50 -23.83
N ILE A 103 14.25 3.43 -23.68
CA ILE A 103 12.97 3.41 -22.97
C ILE A 103 13.18 2.63 -21.68
N VAL A 104 12.92 3.27 -20.56
CA VAL A 104 13.00 2.62 -19.26
C VAL A 104 11.62 2.43 -18.67
N SER A 105 11.43 1.35 -17.92
CA SER A 105 10.11 1.02 -17.39
C SER A 105 10.18 0.27 -16.05
N PHE A 106 9.07 0.31 -15.34
CA PHE A 106 8.81 -0.52 -14.18
C PHE A 106 7.37 -1.02 -14.21
N ALA A 107 7.21 -2.33 -14.27
CA ALA A 107 5.93 -2.99 -14.12
C ALA A 107 5.75 -3.38 -12.65
N ALA A 108 4.60 -3.10 -12.05
CA ALA A 108 4.32 -3.41 -10.65
C ALA A 108 2.94 -4.01 -10.45
N ILE A 109 2.82 -4.84 -9.43
CA ILE A 109 1.57 -5.36 -8.87
C ILE A 109 1.58 -5.14 -7.35
N ALA A 110 0.43 -4.89 -6.77
CA ALA A 110 0.31 -4.74 -5.33
C ALA A 110 -1.11 -5.11 -4.82
N PRO A 111 -1.20 -5.80 -3.64
CA PRO A 111 -0.16 -6.64 -3.05
C PRO A 111 0.21 -7.83 -3.95
N SER A 112 1.43 -8.35 -3.86
CA SER A 112 1.89 -9.43 -4.76
C SER A 112 1.27 -10.80 -4.48
N ASP A 113 0.72 -10.99 -3.31
CA ASP A 113 0.03 -12.20 -2.82
C ASP A 113 -1.49 -12.16 -3.05
N ASP A 114 -2.08 -10.97 -3.16
CA ASP A 114 -3.48 -10.74 -3.51
C ASP A 114 -3.63 -9.45 -4.34
N PRO A 115 -3.22 -9.45 -5.62
CA PRO A 115 -3.09 -8.24 -6.41
C PRO A 115 -4.41 -7.51 -6.62
N GLN A 116 -4.46 -6.27 -6.17
CA GLN A 116 -5.59 -5.34 -6.38
C GLN A 116 -5.33 -4.40 -7.55
N ILE A 117 -4.06 -4.06 -7.78
CA ILE A 117 -3.64 -3.23 -8.91
C ILE A 117 -2.48 -3.86 -9.68
N ALA A 118 -2.43 -3.53 -10.96
CA ALA A 118 -1.28 -3.73 -11.83
C ALA A 118 -1.00 -2.42 -12.56
N MET A 119 0.27 -2.02 -12.63
CA MET A 119 0.67 -0.77 -13.28
C MET A 119 1.91 -0.95 -14.13
N LEU A 120 2.08 -0.05 -15.07
CA LEU A 120 3.28 0.07 -15.89
C LEU A 120 3.67 1.55 -15.97
N ILE A 121 4.84 1.87 -15.45
CA ILE A 121 5.47 3.19 -15.59
C ILE A 121 6.49 3.10 -16.71
N ILE A 122 6.45 4.03 -17.64
CA ILE A 122 7.37 4.12 -18.77
C ILE A 122 7.91 5.54 -18.83
N VAL A 123 9.21 5.68 -19.01
CA VAL A 123 9.87 6.94 -19.35
C VAL A 123 10.61 6.73 -20.67
N ASP A 124 10.24 7.53 -21.67
CA ASP A 124 10.85 7.53 -23.00
C ASP A 124 11.96 8.57 -23.06
N GLU A 125 13.13 8.16 -23.50
CA GLU A 125 14.34 9.00 -23.63
C GLU A 125 14.63 9.82 -22.35
N PRO A 126 14.89 9.17 -21.19
CA PRO A 126 15.23 9.91 -20.00
C PRO A 126 16.53 10.72 -20.19
N ASN A 127 16.58 11.92 -19.60
CA ASN A 127 17.75 12.79 -19.67
C ASN A 127 18.96 12.24 -18.87
N GLU A 128 18.75 11.23 -18.04
CA GLU A 128 19.76 10.60 -17.20
C GLU A 128 19.98 9.15 -17.60
N ASP A 129 21.22 8.67 -17.54
CA ASP A 129 21.59 7.28 -17.83
C ASP A 129 21.19 6.34 -16.65
N LEU A 130 19.93 6.40 -16.24
CA LEU A 130 19.36 5.60 -15.15
C LEU A 130 18.35 4.60 -15.69
N GLY A 131 18.42 3.36 -15.16
CA GLY A 131 17.47 2.32 -15.51
C GLY A 131 16.10 2.48 -14.83
N GLY A 132 15.13 1.67 -15.28
CA GLY A 132 13.75 1.69 -14.75
C GLY A 132 13.62 1.50 -13.25
N GLY A 133 14.56 0.79 -12.61
CA GLY A 133 14.63 0.64 -11.16
C GLY A 133 14.98 1.92 -10.40
N ALA A 134 15.74 2.83 -11.04
CA ALA A 134 16.10 4.10 -10.44
C ALA A 134 15.10 5.22 -10.75
N LEU A 135 14.54 5.25 -11.97
CA LEU A 135 13.64 6.30 -12.42
C LEU A 135 12.16 5.94 -12.21
N CYS A 136 11.74 4.75 -12.64
CA CYS A 136 10.32 4.39 -12.66
C CYS A 136 9.84 3.78 -11.35
N ALA A 137 10.68 3.01 -10.64
CA ALA A 137 10.26 2.33 -9.43
C ALA A 137 9.90 3.28 -8.27
N PRO A 138 10.60 4.42 -8.01
CA PRO A 138 10.18 5.40 -7.02
C PRO A 138 8.82 6.04 -7.32
N ILE A 139 8.51 6.24 -8.61
CA ILE A 139 7.19 6.75 -9.03
C ILE A 139 6.12 5.69 -8.74
N ALA A 140 6.42 4.43 -9.08
CA ALA A 140 5.50 3.32 -8.81
C ALA A 140 5.21 3.15 -7.32
N SER A 141 6.21 3.30 -6.43
CA SER A 141 5.98 3.20 -4.97
C SER A 141 5.02 4.26 -4.47
N GLN A 142 5.14 5.52 -4.93
CA GLN A 142 4.23 6.60 -4.56
C GLN A 142 2.80 6.35 -5.08
N VAL A 143 2.66 5.86 -6.31
CA VAL A 143 1.34 5.52 -6.87
C VAL A 143 0.72 4.35 -6.13
N VAL A 144 1.50 3.32 -5.77
CA VAL A 144 1.00 2.19 -4.95
C VAL A 144 0.48 2.69 -3.62
N GLU A 145 1.25 3.48 -2.88
CA GLU A 145 0.86 3.98 -1.55
C GLU A 145 -0.49 4.73 -1.61
N GLN A 146 -0.64 5.62 -2.59
CA GLN A 146 -1.88 6.37 -2.79
C GLN A 146 -3.05 5.49 -3.24
N ALA A 147 -2.83 4.63 -4.25
CA ALA A 147 -3.87 3.76 -4.79
C ALA A 147 -4.38 2.76 -3.76
N MET A 148 -3.50 2.16 -2.95
CA MET A 148 -3.92 1.25 -1.88
C MET A 148 -4.78 1.96 -0.84
N THR A 149 -4.42 3.20 -0.48
CA THR A 149 -5.20 4.02 0.44
C THR A 149 -6.60 4.31 -0.12
N GLU A 150 -6.69 4.72 -1.38
CA GLU A 150 -7.98 5.01 -2.06
C GLU A 150 -8.85 3.76 -2.23
N LEU A 151 -8.25 2.60 -2.44
CA LEU A 151 -8.93 1.32 -2.51
C LEU A 151 -9.35 0.77 -1.15
N GLY A 152 -8.93 1.41 -0.05
CA GLY A 152 -9.19 0.94 1.31
C GLY A 152 -8.42 -0.34 1.67
N VAL A 153 -7.32 -0.61 0.98
CA VAL A 153 -6.44 -1.74 1.28
C VAL A 153 -5.50 -1.34 2.41
N GLU A 154 -5.70 -1.95 3.57
CA GLU A 154 -4.86 -1.67 4.73
C GLU A 154 -3.47 -2.29 4.57
N PRO A 155 -2.38 -1.58 4.98
CA PRO A 155 -1.04 -2.15 4.98
C PRO A 155 -0.92 -3.25 6.05
N VAL A 156 -0.24 -4.34 5.69
CA VAL A 156 0.10 -5.44 6.61
C VAL A 156 1.60 -5.48 6.77
N TYR A 157 2.07 -4.97 7.91
CA TYR A 157 3.49 -4.86 8.21
C TYR A 157 4.06 -6.15 8.80
N THR A 158 5.29 -6.48 8.44
CA THR A 158 6.13 -7.46 9.13
C THR A 158 6.70 -6.87 10.43
N ASP A 159 7.19 -7.72 11.33
CA ASP A 159 7.82 -7.25 12.59
C ASP A 159 9.02 -6.33 12.33
N SER A 160 9.81 -6.61 11.28
CA SER A 160 10.93 -5.75 10.89
C SER A 160 10.49 -4.40 10.34
N GLU A 161 9.40 -4.37 9.57
CA GLU A 161 8.80 -3.12 9.08
C GLU A 161 8.21 -2.31 10.24
N LEU A 162 7.51 -2.96 11.16
CA LEU A 162 6.98 -2.31 12.38
C LEU A 162 8.11 -1.71 13.20
N SER A 163 9.19 -2.46 13.42
CA SER A 163 10.36 -1.97 14.16
C SER A 163 11.02 -0.78 13.47
N ALA A 164 11.11 -0.79 12.13
CA ALA A 164 11.68 0.30 11.35
C ALA A 164 10.77 1.54 11.26
N LEU A 165 9.45 1.34 11.30
CA LEU A 165 8.44 2.40 11.20
C LEU A 165 7.95 2.86 12.58
N SER A 166 8.21 2.08 13.64
CA SER A 166 7.83 2.47 14.99
C SER A 166 8.68 3.66 15.45
N THR A 167 8.03 4.71 15.87
CA THR A 167 8.68 5.92 16.35
C THR A 167 8.12 6.32 17.72
N ALA A 168 8.91 7.07 18.47
CA ALA A 168 8.45 7.61 19.75
C ALA A 168 7.37 8.67 19.53
N VAL A 169 6.26 8.53 20.19
CA VAL A 169 5.17 9.52 20.16
C VAL A 169 5.68 10.85 20.69
N PRO A 170 5.52 11.97 19.96
CA PRO A 170 5.96 13.27 20.48
C PRO A 170 5.11 13.68 21.68
N SER A 171 5.74 14.28 22.69
CA SER A 171 5.00 14.88 23.79
C SER A 171 4.31 16.15 23.32
N VAL A 172 2.98 16.15 23.38
CA VAL A 172 2.14 17.30 23.01
C VAL A 172 1.31 17.82 24.19
N THR A 173 1.48 17.25 25.38
CA THR A 173 0.89 17.75 26.61
C THR A 173 1.34 19.20 26.89
N GLY A 174 0.44 20.07 27.26
CA GLY A 174 0.68 21.50 27.45
C GLY A 174 0.63 22.35 26.19
N LYS A 175 0.58 21.75 25.00
CA LYS A 175 0.42 22.49 23.73
C LYS A 175 -1.07 22.79 23.45
N THR A 176 -1.31 23.79 22.61
CA THR A 176 -2.67 23.98 22.07
C THR A 176 -3.07 22.79 21.21
N VAL A 177 -4.35 22.54 21.11
CA VAL A 177 -4.90 21.42 20.31
C VAL A 177 -4.43 21.52 18.86
N GLU A 178 -4.42 22.72 18.28
CA GLU A 178 -3.96 22.95 16.88
C GLU A 178 -2.49 22.59 16.72
N LYS A 179 -1.62 23.03 17.66
CA LYS A 179 -0.20 22.71 17.60
C LYS A 179 0.07 21.23 17.85
N ALA A 180 -0.72 20.59 18.71
CA ALA A 180 -0.63 19.15 18.95
C ALA A 180 -1.00 18.35 17.68
N LYS A 181 -2.09 18.71 17.00
CA LYS A 181 -2.51 18.11 15.73
C LYS A 181 -1.43 18.25 14.65
N SER A 182 -0.87 19.45 14.44
CA SER A 182 0.22 19.67 13.48
C SER A 182 1.43 18.79 13.80
N THR A 183 1.90 18.79 15.06
CA THR A 183 3.04 17.99 15.51
C THR A 183 2.84 16.49 15.24
N LEU A 184 1.66 15.95 15.51
CA LEU A 184 1.33 14.54 15.29
C LEU A 184 1.23 14.21 13.80
N SER A 185 0.55 15.06 13.01
CA SER A 185 0.39 14.88 11.58
C SER A 185 1.74 14.91 10.82
N GLU A 186 2.65 15.80 11.20
CA GLU A 186 4.01 15.88 10.64
C GLU A 186 4.79 14.57 10.82
N GLN A 187 4.52 13.84 11.92
CA GLN A 187 5.10 12.53 12.21
C GLN A 187 4.20 11.35 11.79
N LYS A 188 3.20 11.61 10.95
CA LYS A 188 2.27 10.61 10.38
C LYS A 188 1.41 9.86 11.42
N TYR A 189 1.23 10.41 12.63
CA TYR A 189 0.29 9.86 13.61
C TYR A 189 -1.14 10.34 13.35
N LYS A 190 -2.11 9.46 13.56
CA LYS A 190 -3.52 9.81 13.67
C LYS A 190 -3.79 10.39 15.07
N TYR A 191 -4.84 11.18 15.20
CA TYR A 191 -5.20 11.72 16.52
C TYR A 191 -6.71 11.75 16.72
N LYS A 192 -7.14 11.68 17.98
CA LYS A 192 -8.52 11.93 18.42
C LYS A 192 -8.49 12.91 19.58
N VAL A 193 -9.35 13.96 19.53
CA VAL A 193 -9.48 14.93 20.62
C VAL A 193 -10.66 14.55 21.50
N VAL A 194 -10.45 14.50 22.80
CA VAL A 194 -11.46 14.21 23.83
C VAL A 194 -11.59 15.40 24.75
N GLY A 195 -12.79 16.00 24.80
CA GLY A 195 -13.09 17.23 25.51
C GLY A 195 -13.16 18.44 24.59
N SER A 196 -13.46 19.61 25.15
CA SER A 196 -13.68 20.86 24.43
C SER A 196 -12.69 21.98 24.79
N GLY A 197 -11.69 21.68 25.61
CA GLY A 197 -10.64 22.61 26.00
C GLY A 197 -9.70 22.97 24.85
N LYS A 198 -8.99 24.09 24.98
CA LYS A 198 -8.03 24.58 23.96
C LYS A 198 -6.63 24.03 24.10
N THR A 199 -6.31 23.40 25.24
CA THR A 199 -4.97 22.89 25.57
C THR A 199 -5.04 21.42 25.88
N VAL A 200 -4.04 20.67 25.44
CA VAL A 200 -3.91 19.22 25.74
C VAL A 200 -3.40 19.08 27.18
N VAL A 201 -4.20 18.53 28.06
CA VAL A 201 -3.84 18.28 29.47
C VAL A 201 -3.24 16.90 29.68
N ALA A 202 -3.60 15.92 28.83
CA ALA A 202 -3.02 14.59 28.81
C ALA A 202 -3.08 14.00 27.40
N GLN A 203 -2.24 13.01 27.14
CA GLN A 203 -2.25 12.22 25.89
C GLN A 203 -2.11 10.73 26.19
N SER A 204 -2.61 9.91 25.30
CA SER A 204 -2.43 8.46 25.33
C SER A 204 -2.24 7.93 23.90
N PRO A 205 -1.15 7.22 23.58
CA PRO A 205 0.00 6.90 24.44
C PRO A 205 0.77 8.11 24.94
N SER A 206 1.56 7.92 26.00
CA SER A 206 2.36 8.97 26.60
C SER A 206 3.45 9.49 25.64
N GLY A 207 3.95 10.68 25.87
CA GLY A 207 5.13 11.15 25.14
C GLY A 207 6.31 10.21 25.36
N ASN A 208 7.04 9.89 24.28
CA ASN A 208 8.14 8.92 24.17
C ASN A 208 7.73 7.42 24.18
N ASP A 209 6.44 7.08 24.37
CA ASP A 209 6.01 5.70 24.11
C ASP A 209 6.20 5.37 22.62
N VAL A 210 6.70 4.18 22.34
CA VAL A 210 6.91 3.71 20.96
C VAL A 210 5.64 3.00 20.50
N ILE A 211 5.06 3.48 19.40
CA ILE A 211 3.89 2.85 18.77
C ILE A 211 4.11 2.67 17.28
N PRO A 212 3.39 1.72 16.64
CA PRO A 212 3.45 1.53 15.21
C PRO A 212 3.13 2.81 14.43
N ALA A 213 3.76 2.99 13.27
CA ALA A 213 3.48 4.09 12.35
C ALA A 213 1.99 4.15 12.00
N GLY A 214 1.44 5.37 11.93
CA GLY A 214 0.01 5.59 11.71
C GLY A 214 -0.88 5.26 12.90
N GLY A 215 -0.30 4.92 14.04
CA GLY A 215 -1.03 4.72 15.30
C GLY A 215 -1.80 5.97 15.72
N THR A 216 -2.82 5.80 16.55
CA THR A 216 -3.68 6.90 17.00
C THR A 216 -3.24 7.40 18.36
N VAL A 217 -3.09 8.71 18.50
CA VAL A 217 -2.84 9.40 19.78
C VAL A 217 -4.11 10.13 20.23
N TRP A 218 -4.59 9.80 21.41
CA TRP A 218 -5.72 10.49 22.02
C TRP A 218 -5.23 11.72 22.80
N LEU A 219 -5.86 12.85 22.53
CA LEU A 219 -5.55 14.15 23.12
C LEU A 219 -6.69 14.53 24.07
N TYR A 220 -6.43 14.53 25.35
CA TYR A 220 -7.40 14.93 26.35
C TYR A 220 -7.22 16.41 26.67
N THR A 221 -8.29 17.18 26.58
CA THR A 221 -8.29 18.63 26.84
C THR A 221 -8.92 19.00 28.18
N GLU A 222 -9.37 18.02 28.93
CA GLU A 222 -9.98 18.17 30.27
C GLU A 222 -9.48 17.02 31.15
N SER A 223 -9.09 17.33 32.38
CA SER A 223 -8.67 16.32 33.38
C SER A 223 -9.81 15.37 33.76
N GLY A 224 -9.50 14.10 33.96
CA GLY A 224 -10.49 13.09 34.33
C GLY A 224 -11.33 12.56 33.17
N LYS A 225 -11.05 12.96 31.94
CA LYS A 225 -11.62 12.34 30.73
C LYS A 225 -10.86 11.10 30.26
N GLU A 226 -9.70 10.83 30.85
CA GLU A 226 -8.91 9.62 30.62
C GLU A 226 -9.66 8.42 31.20
N LYS A 227 -10.38 7.70 30.36
CA LYS A 227 -11.10 6.50 30.77
C LYS A 227 -10.21 5.28 30.52
N LYS A 228 -9.98 4.50 31.58
CA LYS A 228 -9.48 3.13 31.38
C LYS A 228 -10.52 2.35 30.62
N VAL A 229 -10.11 1.68 29.56
CA VAL A 229 -10.96 0.81 28.76
C VAL A 229 -10.57 -0.64 29.05
N LYS A 230 -11.59 -1.49 29.09
CA LYS A 230 -11.34 -2.94 29.20
C LYS A 230 -10.81 -3.43 27.86
N VAL A 231 -9.69 -4.12 27.88
CA VAL A 231 -9.15 -4.75 26.68
C VAL A 231 -10.09 -5.88 26.25
N PRO A 232 -10.63 -5.84 25.02
CA PRO A 232 -11.49 -6.91 24.53
C PRO A 232 -10.69 -8.20 24.28
N ASN A 233 -11.38 -9.32 24.18
CA ASN A 233 -10.74 -10.56 23.79
C ASN A 233 -10.59 -10.63 22.28
N PHE A 234 -9.35 -10.65 21.80
CA PHE A 234 -9.00 -10.75 20.38
C PHE A 234 -8.79 -12.19 19.90
N THR A 235 -8.79 -13.17 20.84
CA THR A 235 -8.56 -14.57 20.45
C THR A 235 -9.67 -15.06 19.54
N GLY A 236 -9.29 -15.64 18.41
CA GLY A 236 -10.21 -16.09 17.36
C GLY A 236 -10.56 -15.04 16.31
N CYS A 237 -10.20 -13.76 16.53
CA CYS A 237 -10.38 -12.72 15.53
C CYS A 237 -9.38 -12.88 14.38
N SER A 238 -9.81 -12.57 13.16
CA SER A 238 -8.91 -12.29 12.06
C SER A 238 -8.15 -10.97 12.30
N VAL A 239 -7.13 -10.69 11.49
CA VAL A 239 -6.36 -9.45 11.59
C VAL A 239 -7.27 -8.22 11.46
N SER A 240 -8.20 -8.23 10.49
CA SER A 240 -9.14 -7.13 10.26
C SER A 240 -10.16 -6.97 11.40
N GLU A 241 -10.71 -8.07 11.92
CA GLU A 241 -11.62 -8.05 13.06
C GLU A 241 -10.93 -7.54 14.31
N ALA A 242 -9.68 -7.98 14.58
CA ALA A 242 -8.91 -7.53 15.73
C ALA A 242 -8.62 -6.02 15.66
N LYS A 243 -8.23 -5.49 14.50
CA LYS A 243 -8.03 -4.06 14.27
C LYS A 243 -9.32 -3.27 14.48
N ALA A 244 -10.42 -3.69 13.88
CA ALA A 244 -11.72 -3.04 14.02
C ALA A 244 -12.20 -3.02 15.47
N LEU A 245 -12.04 -4.15 16.19
CA LEU A 245 -12.41 -4.28 17.60
C LEU A 245 -11.55 -3.39 18.49
N ALA A 246 -10.24 -3.33 18.25
CA ALA A 246 -9.34 -2.43 18.97
C ALA A 246 -9.73 -0.96 18.75
N GLN A 247 -9.99 -0.57 17.50
CA GLN A 247 -10.39 0.79 17.16
C GLN A 247 -11.72 1.18 17.82
N ALA A 248 -12.70 0.26 17.86
CA ALA A 248 -13.98 0.47 18.54
C ALA A 248 -13.81 0.72 20.05
N HIS A 249 -12.78 0.12 20.66
CA HIS A 249 -12.42 0.30 22.08
C HIS A 249 -11.36 1.40 22.31
N ASN A 250 -11.00 2.17 21.30
CA ASN A 250 -9.95 3.19 21.37
C ASN A 250 -8.59 2.63 21.83
N LEU A 251 -8.22 1.48 21.31
CA LEU A 251 -6.95 0.81 21.57
C LEU A 251 -6.09 0.79 20.33
N ASN A 252 -4.78 0.94 20.50
CA ASN A 252 -3.79 0.55 19.50
C ASN A 252 -3.42 -0.91 19.76
N ILE A 253 -3.32 -1.72 18.68
CA ILE A 253 -2.85 -3.09 18.78
C ILE A 253 -1.67 -3.30 17.83
N GLU A 254 -0.73 -4.09 18.29
CA GLU A 254 0.31 -4.70 17.48
C GLU A 254 -0.05 -6.16 17.24
N ILE A 255 -0.02 -6.60 16.00
CA ILE A 255 -0.33 -7.98 15.62
C ILE A 255 0.94 -8.59 15.04
N THR A 256 1.47 -9.57 15.73
CA THR A 256 2.67 -10.32 15.35
C THR A 256 2.31 -11.74 14.95
N GLY A 257 3.03 -12.30 13.99
CA GLY A 257 2.82 -13.67 13.53
C GLY A 257 3.26 -13.90 12.10
N ASN A 258 3.21 -15.16 11.69
CA ASN A 258 3.55 -15.55 10.33
C ASN A 258 2.31 -15.44 9.43
N ASP A 259 2.52 -14.97 8.19
CA ASP A 259 1.51 -14.94 7.12
C ASP A 259 0.23 -14.16 7.49
N LEU A 260 0.39 -12.99 8.11
CA LEU A 260 -0.71 -12.12 8.56
C LEU A 260 -1.62 -11.64 7.41
N SER A 261 -1.18 -11.78 6.16
CA SER A 261 -1.95 -11.46 4.96
C SER A 261 -2.96 -12.55 4.56
N SER A 262 -2.85 -13.73 5.13
CA SER A 262 -3.81 -14.81 4.88
C SER A 262 -5.12 -14.53 5.61
N GLY A 263 -6.23 -14.42 4.89
CA GLY A 263 -7.56 -14.21 5.47
C GLY A 263 -8.01 -15.30 6.45
N ASN A 264 -7.26 -16.41 6.54
CA ASN A 264 -7.51 -17.53 7.43
C ASN A 264 -6.73 -17.44 8.75
N VAL A 265 -5.81 -16.47 8.89
CA VAL A 265 -5.04 -16.30 10.13
C VAL A 265 -5.93 -15.73 11.21
N LYS A 266 -5.90 -16.37 12.39
CA LYS A 266 -6.64 -15.94 13.56
C LYS A 266 -5.72 -15.77 14.78
N ALA A 267 -6.01 -14.76 15.59
CA ALA A 267 -5.31 -14.54 16.83
C ALA A 267 -5.49 -15.73 17.79
N TYR A 268 -4.41 -16.31 18.26
CA TYR A 268 -4.45 -17.41 19.24
C TYR A 268 -4.05 -16.97 20.66
N ARG A 269 -3.44 -15.80 20.79
CA ARG A 269 -2.96 -15.26 22.07
C ARG A 269 -2.99 -13.73 22.03
N GLN A 270 -3.19 -13.12 23.20
CA GLN A 270 -2.99 -11.68 23.44
C GLN A 270 -2.19 -11.47 24.73
N SER A 271 -1.42 -10.38 24.81
CA SER A 271 -0.57 -10.07 25.97
C SER A 271 -1.36 -9.47 27.12
N GLU A 272 -2.38 -8.67 26.84
CA GLU A 272 -3.26 -8.02 27.83
C GLU A 272 -4.68 -8.58 27.75
N LYS A 273 -5.40 -8.56 28.88
CA LYS A 273 -6.80 -9.01 29.01
C LYS A 273 -7.71 -7.94 29.60
#